data_eca1339790c8045a0b2d8438e0140459
#
_entry.id   eca1339790c8045a0b2d8438e0140459
#
_cell.length_a   1.000
_cell.length_b   1.000
_cell.length_c   1.000
_cell.angle_alpha   90.00
_cell.angle_beta   90.00
_cell.angle_gamma   90.00
#
_symmetry.space_group_name_H-M   'P 1'
#
loop_
_entity.id
_entity.type
_entity.pdbx_description
1 polymer ?
#
loop_
_entity_poly.entity_id
_entity_poly.type
_entity_poly.pdbx_seq_one_letter_code
_entity_poly.pdbx_strand_id
1 'polypeptide(L)'
;LGDVYKRQVLACGIGIRVAPPGKVIKNLEALSGGEQALVAISIYFAILAVNPAPFCILDEIEAALDDANVVRFAQYLRRISDKIQFIVITHRRGTMEAANVLYGVTMQEDGVSKLLKLDLEQVDATLVS
;
A
#
# COMPACT_ATOMS: atom_id res chain seq x y z
N LEU A 1 1.57 -19.83 36.19
CA LEU A 1 2.38 -18.66 35.75
C LEU A 1 2.17 -18.34 34.27
N GLY A 2 2.12 -19.31 33.34
CA GLY A 2 1.92 -19.09 31.92
C GLY A 2 0.56 -18.45 31.57
N ASP A 3 -0.52 -18.82 32.25
CA ASP A 3 -1.87 -18.27 31.95
C ASP A 3 -2.06 -16.84 32.51
N VAL A 4 -1.37 -16.49 33.59
CA VAL A 4 -1.39 -15.12 34.14
C VAL A 4 -0.64 -14.17 33.20
N TYR A 5 0.50 -14.59 32.66
CA TYR A 5 1.26 -13.82 31.65
C TYR A 5 0.47 -13.61 30.36
N LYS A 6 -0.20 -14.65 29.82
CA LYS A 6 -1.06 -14.51 28.63
C LYS A 6 -2.20 -13.51 28.83
N ARG A 7 -2.87 -13.54 30.01
CA ARG A 7 -3.95 -12.59 30.31
C ARG A 7 -3.43 -11.15 30.47
N GLN A 8 -2.26 -10.95 31.06
CA GLN A 8 -1.65 -9.62 31.19
C GLN A 8 -1.24 -9.06 29.79
N VAL A 9 -0.67 -9.87 28.90
CA VAL A 9 -0.30 -9.46 27.55
C VAL A 9 -1.54 -9.08 26.71
N LEU A 10 -2.66 -9.81 26.87
CA LEU A 10 -3.91 -9.48 26.18
C LEU A 10 -4.61 -8.22 26.76
N ALA A 11 -4.35 -7.87 28.01
CA ALA A 11 -4.89 -6.67 28.64
C ALA A 11 -4.01 -5.43 28.49
N CYS A 12 -2.75 -5.58 28.04
CA CYS A 12 -1.86 -4.47 27.75
C CYS A 12 -2.22 -3.81 26.44
N GLY A 13 -2.38 -2.49 26.41
CA GLY A 13 -2.51 -1.72 25.18
C GLY A 13 -1.26 -1.83 24.30
N ILE A 14 -1.44 -1.71 23.00
CA ILE A 14 -0.32 -1.68 22.02
C ILE A 14 0.20 -0.25 21.93
N GLY A 15 1.46 -0.04 22.27
CA GLY A 15 2.16 1.23 22.07
C GLY A 15 2.84 1.27 20.71
N ILE A 16 2.52 2.27 19.89
CA ILE A 16 3.16 2.49 18.58
C ILE A 16 4.21 3.59 18.74
N ARG A 17 5.47 3.28 18.42
CA ARG A 17 6.55 4.26 18.35
C ARG A 17 6.96 4.48 16.91
N VAL A 18 6.99 5.74 16.48
CA VAL A 18 7.40 6.15 15.14
C VAL A 18 8.60 7.07 15.25
N ALA A 19 9.65 6.74 14.52
CA ALA A 19 10.87 7.52 14.48
C ALA A 19 11.31 7.74 13.02
N PRO A 20 10.73 8.72 12.30
CA PRO A 20 11.19 9.05 10.95
C PRO A 20 12.66 9.53 11.02
N PRO A 21 13.48 9.25 9.99
CA PRO A 21 14.86 9.70 9.95
C PRO A 21 14.97 11.22 10.13
N GLY A 22 15.80 11.65 11.09
CA GLY A 22 16.06 13.07 11.35
C GLY A 22 15.02 13.81 12.19
N LYS A 23 13.98 13.13 12.71
CA LYS A 23 12.96 13.75 13.59
C LYS A 23 12.87 13.02 14.93
N VAL A 24 12.81 13.80 16.01
CA VAL A 24 12.46 13.29 17.35
C VAL A 24 10.96 13.51 17.53
N ILE A 25 10.17 12.43 17.41
CA ILE A 25 8.71 12.51 17.54
C ILE A 25 8.31 11.94 18.88
N LYS A 26 7.60 12.74 19.67
CA LYS A 26 7.06 12.33 20.97
C LYS A 26 5.63 11.76 20.85
N ASN A 27 4.84 12.24 19.89
CA ASN A 27 3.44 11.85 19.69
C ASN A 27 3.11 11.73 18.20
N LEU A 28 2.24 10.81 17.81
CA LEU A 28 1.74 10.64 16.44
C LEU A 28 1.05 11.90 15.90
N GLU A 29 0.42 12.68 16.78
CA GLU A 29 -0.26 13.94 16.45
C GLU A 29 0.70 15.05 15.96
N ALA A 30 2.02 14.91 16.22
CA ALA A 30 3.03 15.83 15.74
C ALA A 30 3.47 15.56 14.30
N LEU A 31 2.94 14.52 13.67
CA LEU A 31 3.19 14.16 12.27
C LEU A 31 2.30 14.96 11.33
N SER A 32 2.83 15.30 10.15
CA SER A 32 2.00 15.82 9.05
C SER A 32 1.01 14.75 8.57
N GLY A 33 -0.10 15.15 7.90
CA GLY A 33 -1.09 14.21 7.38
C GLY A 33 -0.49 13.11 6.49
N GLY A 34 0.45 13.47 5.60
CA GLY A 34 1.17 12.50 4.77
C GLY A 34 2.07 11.54 5.57
N GLU A 35 2.73 12.03 6.63
CA GLU A 35 3.53 11.19 7.54
C GLU A 35 2.63 10.22 8.32
N GLN A 36 1.46 10.67 8.78
CA GLN A 36 0.48 9.83 9.46
C GLN A 36 -0.03 8.73 8.52
N ALA A 37 -0.36 9.07 7.27
CA ALA A 37 -0.77 8.10 6.25
C ALA A 37 0.32 7.05 5.99
N LEU A 38 1.57 7.48 5.85
CA LEU A 38 2.70 6.56 5.66
C LEU A 38 2.89 5.61 6.84
N VAL A 39 2.71 6.09 8.08
CA VAL A 39 2.74 5.25 9.28
C VAL A 39 1.62 4.23 9.27
N ALA A 40 0.38 4.65 8.96
CA ALA A 40 -0.77 3.74 8.89
C ALA A 40 -0.56 2.64 7.84
N ILE A 41 -0.08 3.00 6.65
CA ILE A 41 0.26 2.07 5.58
C ILE A 41 1.37 1.10 6.04
N SER A 42 2.40 1.60 6.73
CA SER A 42 3.51 0.77 7.24
C SER A 42 3.04 -0.26 8.27
N ILE A 43 2.12 0.13 9.16
CA ILE A 43 1.51 -0.78 10.14
C ILE A 43 0.69 -1.86 9.42
N TYR A 44 -0.12 -1.45 8.44
CA TYR A 44 -0.91 -2.38 7.65
C TYR A 44 -0.04 -3.43 6.96
N PHE A 45 1.04 -3.02 6.31
CA PHE A 45 1.97 -3.95 5.69
C PHE A 45 2.75 -4.81 6.68
N ALA A 46 3.05 -4.30 7.89
CA ALA A 46 3.64 -5.12 8.94
C ALA A 46 2.70 -6.25 9.38
N ILE A 47 1.40 -5.97 9.47
CA ILE A 47 0.38 -6.99 9.75
C ILE A 47 0.32 -8.03 8.62
N LEU A 48 0.29 -7.59 7.35
CA LEU A 48 0.32 -8.49 6.20
C LEU A 48 1.58 -9.34 6.12
N ALA A 49 2.73 -8.82 6.56
CA ALA A 49 3.98 -9.58 6.60
C ALA A 49 3.95 -10.72 7.63
N VAL A 50 3.23 -10.54 8.75
CA VAL A 50 3.07 -11.55 9.80
C VAL A 50 1.98 -12.56 9.45
N ASN A 51 0.90 -12.10 8.83
CA ASN A 51 -0.25 -12.92 8.45
C ASN A 51 -0.63 -12.62 6.98
N PRO A 52 0.09 -13.19 6.01
CA PRO A 52 -0.12 -12.90 4.61
C PRO A 52 -1.49 -13.39 4.13
N ALA A 53 -2.21 -12.50 3.44
CA ALA A 53 -3.44 -12.85 2.74
C ALA A 53 -3.11 -13.32 1.31
N PRO A 54 -3.93 -14.18 0.68
CA PRO A 54 -3.71 -14.62 -0.71
C PRO A 54 -3.81 -13.47 -1.71
N PHE A 55 -4.64 -12.48 -1.44
CA PHE A 55 -4.75 -11.23 -2.21
C PHE A 55 -5.13 -10.08 -1.30
N CYS A 56 -4.88 -8.87 -1.76
CA CYS A 56 -5.20 -7.64 -1.04
C CYS A 56 -5.73 -6.58 -2.00
N ILE A 57 -6.83 -5.94 -1.64
CA ILE A 57 -7.42 -4.83 -2.39
C ILE A 57 -7.08 -3.54 -1.65
N LEU A 58 -6.44 -2.60 -2.36
CA LEU A 58 -6.04 -1.28 -1.86
C LEU A 58 -6.78 -0.21 -2.66
N ASP A 59 -7.61 0.57 -2.00
CA ASP A 59 -8.42 1.60 -2.64
C ASP A 59 -7.93 3.00 -2.20
N GLU A 60 -7.19 3.65 -3.09
CA GLU A 60 -6.62 5.01 -2.93
C GLU A 60 -5.90 5.27 -1.59
N ILE A 61 -5.31 4.24 -0.98
CA ILE A 61 -4.68 4.36 0.36
C ILE A 61 -3.49 5.31 0.37
N GLU A 62 -2.86 5.54 -0.78
CA GLU A 62 -1.73 6.44 -0.97
C GLU A 62 -2.12 7.88 -1.32
N ALA A 63 -3.42 8.21 -1.34
CA ALA A 63 -3.91 9.53 -1.77
C ALA A 63 -3.32 10.71 -0.98
N ALA A 64 -3.05 10.51 0.32
CA ALA A 64 -2.45 11.52 1.20
C ALA A 64 -0.92 11.59 1.13
N LEU A 65 -0.25 10.72 0.37
CA LEU A 65 1.20 10.70 0.23
C LEU A 65 1.66 11.74 -0.80
N ASP A 66 2.83 12.34 -0.57
CA ASP A 66 3.56 13.10 -1.59
C ASP A 66 4.15 12.16 -2.67
N ASP A 67 4.55 12.73 -3.81
CA ASP A 67 5.03 11.94 -4.97
C ASP A 67 6.23 11.05 -4.65
N ALA A 68 7.15 11.51 -3.79
CA ALA A 68 8.32 10.72 -3.40
C ALA A 68 7.90 9.50 -2.55
N ASN A 69 6.93 9.66 -1.67
CA ASN A 69 6.41 8.58 -0.86
C ASN A 69 5.49 7.65 -1.65
N VAL A 70 4.76 8.13 -2.67
CA VAL A 70 4.02 7.28 -3.61
C VAL A 70 4.96 6.33 -4.36
N VAL A 71 6.11 6.82 -4.84
CA VAL A 71 7.10 5.95 -5.50
C VAL A 71 7.65 4.89 -4.54
N ARG A 72 7.96 5.25 -3.29
CA ARG A 72 8.41 4.29 -2.26
C ARG A 72 7.35 3.25 -1.93
N PHE A 73 6.10 3.68 -1.82
CA PHE A 73 4.95 2.81 -1.61
C PHE A 73 4.81 1.80 -2.76
N ALA A 74 4.84 2.26 -4.00
CA ALA A 74 4.74 1.43 -5.20
C ALA A 74 5.89 0.41 -5.31
N GLN A 75 7.13 0.84 -5.03
CA GLN A 75 8.29 -0.04 -4.98
C GLN A 75 8.17 -1.12 -3.88
N TYR A 76 7.59 -0.75 -2.73
CA TYR A 76 7.35 -1.71 -1.66
C TYR A 76 6.32 -2.75 -2.07
N LEU A 77 5.19 -2.34 -2.68
CA LEU A 77 4.19 -3.27 -3.22
C LEU A 77 4.82 -4.25 -4.20
N ARG A 78 5.60 -3.75 -5.17
CA ARG A 78 6.27 -4.60 -6.15
C ARG A 78 7.19 -5.64 -5.50
N ARG A 79 7.90 -5.27 -4.43
CA ARG A 79 8.80 -6.20 -3.71
C ARG A 79 8.05 -7.33 -3.00
N ILE A 80 6.82 -7.10 -2.53
CA ILE A 80 6.05 -8.12 -1.80
C ILE A 80 5.00 -8.81 -2.67
N SER A 81 4.83 -8.39 -3.93
CA SER A 81 3.86 -8.95 -4.88
C SER A 81 4.15 -10.40 -5.29
N ASP A 82 5.38 -10.89 -5.09
CA ASP A 82 5.71 -12.30 -5.28
C ASP A 82 4.98 -13.23 -4.30
N LYS A 83 4.54 -12.68 -3.15
CA LYS A 83 3.89 -13.45 -2.08
C LYS A 83 2.40 -13.15 -1.94
N ILE A 84 1.97 -11.96 -2.33
CA ILE A 84 0.60 -11.46 -2.15
C ILE A 84 0.17 -10.78 -3.44
N GLN A 85 -0.94 -11.21 -4.01
CA GLN A 85 -1.53 -10.51 -5.14
C GLN A 85 -2.16 -9.19 -4.69
N PHE A 86 -1.76 -8.07 -5.28
CA PHE A 86 -2.35 -6.76 -5.04
C PHE A 86 -3.28 -6.35 -6.16
N ILE A 87 -4.47 -5.86 -5.79
CA ILE A 87 -5.40 -5.16 -6.66
C ILE A 87 -5.46 -3.73 -6.13
N VAL A 88 -4.92 -2.79 -6.89
CA VAL A 88 -4.79 -1.40 -6.44
C VAL A 88 -5.69 -0.51 -7.30
N ILE A 89 -6.60 0.20 -6.65
CA ILE A 89 -7.40 1.26 -7.25
C ILE A 89 -6.66 2.56 -6.98
N THR A 90 -6.26 3.26 -8.05
CA THR A 90 -5.44 4.46 -7.93
C THR A 90 -5.61 5.40 -9.12
N HIS A 91 -5.39 6.68 -8.88
CA HIS A 91 -5.22 7.70 -9.92
C HIS A 91 -3.77 8.23 -9.95
N ARG A 92 -2.86 7.68 -9.12
CA ARG A 92 -1.47 8.13 -9.00
C ARG A 92 -0.58 7.41 -10.01
N ARG A 93 0.06 8.18 -10.88
CA ARG A 93 0.95 7.66 -11.92
C ARG A 93 2.08 6.80 -11.37
N GLY A 94 2.72 7.22 -10.28
CA GLY A 94 3.81 6.46 -9.65
C GLY A 94 3.39 5.07 -9.17
N THR A 95 2.12 4.88 -8.78
CA THR A 95 1.58 3.56 -8.44
C THR A 95 1.28 2.75 -9.70
N MET A 96 0.74 3.38 -10.75
CA MET A 96 0.43 2.72 -12.02
C MET A 96 1.69 2.16 -12.71
N GLU A 97 2.79 2.91 -12.70
CA GLU A 97 4.07 2.51 -13.31
C GLU A 97 4.71 1.28 -12.65
N ALA A 98 4.32 0.97 -11.42
CA ALA A 98 4.82 -0.21 -10.70
C ALA A 98 3.96 -1.47 -10.92
N ALA A 99 2.81 -1.36 -11.60
CA ALA A 99 1.93 -2.49 -11.84
C ALA A 99 2.46 -3.38 -12.98
N ASN A 100 2.11 -4.67 -12.95
CA ASN A 100 2.35 -5.58 -14.07
C ASN A 100 1.26 -5.43 -15.14
N VAL A 101 0.01 -5.22 -14.68
CA VAL A 101 -1.17 -5.11 -15.54
C VAL A 101 -2.00 -3.92 -15.09
N LEU A 102 -2.44 -3.10 -16.05
CA LEU A 102 -3.37 -2.01 -15.81
C LEU A 102 -4.76 -2.35 -16.35
N TYR A 103 -5.77 -2.01 -15.58
CA TYR A 103 -7.17 -2.06 -16.00
C TYR A 103 -7.76 -0.64 -15.97
N GLY A 104 -8.07 -0.11 -17.14
CA GLY A 104 -8.82 1.13 -17.26
C GLY A 104 -10.32 0.84 -17.29
N VAL A 105 -11.08 1.55 -16.45
CA VAL A 105 -12.54 1.51 -16.47
C VAL A 105 -13.05 2.79 -17.09
N THR A 106 -13.81 2.69 -18.17
CA THR A 106 -14.42 3.83 -18.84
C THR A 106 -15.92 3.60 -19.01
N MET A 107 -16.68 4.68 -19.03
CA MET A 107 -18.13 4.64 -19.27
C MET A 107 -18.40 5.05 -20.72
N GLN A 108 -19.20 4.26 -21.42
CA GLN A 108 -19.69 4.58 -22.75
C GLN A 108 -20.97 5.43 -22.69
N GLU A 109 -21.40 5.96 -23.84
CA GLU A 109 -22.58 6.85 -23.95
C GLU A 109 -23.86 6.20 -23.41
N ASP A 110 -23.97 4.87 -23.45
CA ASP A 110 -25.13 4.10 -22.93
C ASP A 110 -25.08 3.88 -21.41
N GLY A 111 -24.14 4.47 -20.68
CA GLY A 111 -23.96 4.27 -19.24
C GLY A 111 -23.38 2.90 -18.87
N VAL A 112 -22.91 2.13 -19.83
CA VAL A 112 -22.28 0.81 -19.62
C VAL A 112 -20.78 0.98 -19.42
N SER A 113 -20.26 0.39 -18.34
CA SER A 113 -18.82 0.37 -18.06
C SER A 113 -18.10 -0.58 -19.00
N LYS A 114 -16.99 -0.12 -19.57
CA LYS A 114 -16.08 -0.93 -20.39
C LYS A 114 -14.73 -1.06 -19.71
N LEU A 115 -14.22 -2.29 -19.67
CA LEU A 115 -12.91 -2.61 -19.12
C LEU A 115 -11.87 -2.68 -20.25
N LEU A 116 -10.77 -1.95 -20.09
CA LEU A 116 -9.60 -2.00 -20.95
C LEU A 116 -8.46 -2.62 -20.17
N LYS A 117 -7.79 -3.64 -20.72
CA LYS A 117 -6.62 -4.28 -20.14
C LYS A 117 -5.37 -3.85 -20.90
N LEU A 118 -4.33 -3.46 -20.18
CA LEU A 118 -2.99 -3.20 -20.70
C LEU A 118 -1.98 -3.98 -19.88
N ASP A 119 -1.24 -4.87 -20.54
CA ASP A 119 -0.17 -5.65 -19.95
C ASP A 119 1.16 -4.92 -20.16
N LEU A 120 1.73 -4.37 -19.11
CA LEU A 120 2.92 -3.52 -19.20
C LEU A 120 4.19 -4.32 -19.55
N GLU A 121 4.26 -5.59 -19.17
CA GLU A 121 5.40 -6.46 -19.50
C GLU A 121 5.47 -6.75 -21.00
N GLN A 122 4.32 -6.80 -21.69
CA GLN A 122 4.27 -7.01 -23.13
C GLN A 122 4.57 -5.73 -23.93
N VAL A 123 4.25 -4.56 -23.38
CA VAL A 123 4.50 -3.26 -24.03
C VAL A 123 5.99 -2.97 -24.11
N ASP A 124 6.74 -3.21 -23.03
CA ASP A 124 8.19 -3.01 -23.01
C ASP A 124 8.93 -3.90 -24.02
N ALA A 125 8.46 -5.13 -24.27
CA ALA A 125 9.03 -6.04 -25.24
C ALA A 125 8.82 -5.59 -26.71
N THR A 126 7.74 -4.85 -27.00
CA THR A 126 7.41 -4.35 -28.35
C THR A 126 8.07 -3.03 -28.68
N LEU A 127 8.50 -2.24 -27.69
CA LEU A 127 9.18 -0.95 -27.89
C LEU A 127 10.70 -1.08 -28.04
N VAL A 128 11.29 -2.25 -27.75
CA VAL A 128 12.73 -2.53 -27.82
C VAL A 128 13.10 -3.30 -29.10
N SER A 129 12.14 -3.63 -29.93
CA SER A 129 12.31 -4.23 -31.28
C SER A 129 12.13 -3.16 -32.35
#